data_432dc0f8ba1da2dc2a0038aa91480dec
#
_entry.id   432dc0f8ba1da2dc2a0038aa91480dec
#
_cell.length_a   1.000
_cell.length_b   1.000
_cell.length_c   1.000
_cell.angle_alpha   90.00
_cell.angle_beta   90.00
_cell.angle_gamma   90.00
#
_symmetry.space_group_name_H-M   'P 1'
#
loop_
_entity.id
_entity.type
_entity.pdbx_description
1 polymer ?
#
loop_
_entity_poly.entity_id
_entity_poly.type
_entity_poly.pdbx_seq_one_letter_code
_entity_poly.pdbx_strand_id
1 'polypeptide(L)'
;KQRSSEYAAKCEEAALPRKVVGKALLSGNLYCGHCGGKMFASTARKSHHPSAAPERISIYKCYNRTQHKALCDGPTSYRAEKVDRVIERLLADIFSRAKAIDAQEFLAQQLREATGQSADRLKQAQTEHTRAARELEKWEDLMLASVEGTCVFTPEQVKKRMDAAQGRLDTLADELRTLQARAADAERTAQEILQQHRRLLSWADLFADAGPDEKKMVAANLIRAVRLSHGYSIVVEFNISEAQYLNGLAME
;
A
#
# COMPACT_ATOMS: atom_id res chain seq x y z
N LYS A 1 27.11 15.12 -18.08
CA LYS A 1 27.26 15.09 -16.61
C LYS A 1 26.14 15.86 -15.88
N GLN A 2 25.68 17.03 -16.39
CA GLN A 2 24.59 17.82 -15.79
C GLN A 2 23.24 17.07 -15.78
N ARG A 3 22.81 16.45 -16.89
CA ARG A 3 21.57 15.62 -16.94
C ARG A 3 21.56 14.46 -15.95
N SER A 4 22.73 13.89 -15.65
CA SER A 4 22.85 12.80 -14.67
C SER A 4 22.65 13.28 -13.22
N SER A 5 23.00 14.51 -12.93
CA SER A 5 22.86 15.12 -11.59
C SER A 5 21.40 15.57 -11.33
N GLU A 6 20.76 16.19 -12.33
CA GLU A 6 19.34 16.57 -12.25
C GLU A 6 18.43 15.35 -12.14
N TYR A 7 18.79 14.29 -12.84
CA TYR A 7 18.07 13.01 -12.75
C TYR A 7 18.22 12.34 -11.38
N ALA A 8 19.44 12.37 -10.81
CA ALA A 8 19.68 11.84 -9.47
C ALA A 8 18.86 12.58 -8.40
N ALA A 9 18.77 13.92 -8.51
CA ALA A 9 17.97 14.74 -7.60
C ALA A 9 16.47 14.40 -7.70
N LYS A 10 15.93 14.29 -8.92
CA LYS A 10 14.54 13.87 -9.14
C LYS A 10 14.24 12.48 -8.58
N CYS A 11 15.19 11.54 -8.69
CA CYS A 11 15.05 10.20 -8.13
C CYS A 11 15.07 10.19 -6.60
N GLU A 12 15.84 11.06 -5.97
CA GLU A 12 15.85 11.24 -4.51
C GLU A 12 14.51 11.84 -4.03
N GLU A 13 14.03 12.87 -4.69
CA GLU A 13 12.75 13.52 -4.37
C GLU A 13 11.56 12.56 -4.54
N ALA A 14 11.58 11.74 -5.60
CA ALA A 14 10.56 10.72 -5.85
C ALA A 14 10.76 9.42 -5.08
N ALA A 15 11.78 9.32 -4.21
CA ALA A 15 12.17 8.11 -3.49
C ALA A 15 12.40 6.88 -4.41
N LEU A 16 12.97 7.10 -5.61
CA LEU A 16 13.22 6.05 -6.60
C LEU A 16 14.62 5.44 -6.43
N PRO A 17 14.81 4.11 -6.65
CA PRO A 17 16.13 3.51 -6.62
C PRO A 17 17.01 4.02 -7.76
N ARG A 18 18.26 4.35 -7.47
CA ARG A 18 19.20 5.00 -8.40
C ARG A 18 19.72 4.14 -9.54
N LYS A 19 19.53 2.82 -9.50
CA LYS A 19 20.08 1.89 -10.52
C LYS A 19 19.05 0.81 -10.87
N VAL A 20 18.57 0.88 -12.10
CA VAL A 20 17.88 -0.23 -12.74
C VAL A 20 18.74 -0.74 -13.89
N VAL A 21 19.21 -1.99 -13.81
CA VAL A 21 20.12 -2.58 -14.80
C VAL A 21 19.37 -2.93 -16.09
N GLY A 22 19.97 -2.62 -17.27
CA GLY A 22 19.42 -2.97 -18.59
C GLY A 22 18.75 -1.77 -19.31
N LYS A 23 18.46 -1.90 -20.61
CA LYS A 23 17.95 -0.81 -21.48
C LYS A 23 16.45 -0.89 -21.76
N ALA A 24 15.78 -1.99 -21.48
CA ALA A 24 14.35 -2.18 -21.76
C ALA A 24 13.49 -1.86 -20.53
N LEU A 25 12.27 -1.42 -20.75
CA LEU A 25 11.32 -0.96 -19.71
C LEU A 25 11.18 -1.97 -18.56
N LEU A 26 11.02 -3.25 -18.88
CA LEU A 26 10.78 -4.34 -17.91
C LEU A 26 12.02 -5.13 -17.54
N SER A 27 13.22 -4.56 -17.70
CA SER A 27 14.44 -5.25 -17.31
C SER A 27 14.48 -5.54 -15.81
N GLY A 28 14.54 -6.83 -15.45
CA GLY A 28 14.58 -7.29 -14.07
C GLY A 28 13.24 -7.78 -13.51
N ASN A 29 12.11 -7.29 -14.01
CA ASN A 29 10.76 -7.57 -13.49
C ASN A 29 9.93 -8.45 -14.44
N LEU A 30 10.51 -8.97 -15.53
CA LEU A 30 9.79 -9.76 -16.53
C LEU A 30 10.05 -11.26 -16.38
N TYR A 31 8.98 -12.03 -16.34
CA TYR A 31 8.97 -13.47 -16.16
C TYR A 31 8.17 -14.18 -17.24
N CYS A 32 8.58 -15.38 -17.58
CA CYS A 32 7.85 -16.25 -18.51
C CYS A 32 6.62 -16.85 -17.84
N GLY A 33 5.44 -16.64 -18.41
CA GLY A 33 4.19 -17.22 -17.90
C GLY A 33 4.07 -18.72 -18.11
N HIS A 34 4.94 -19.34 -18.94
CA HIS A 34 4.94 -20.79 -19.18
C HIS A 34 5.79 -21.55 -18.15
N CYS A 35 7.01 -21.07 -17.87
CA CYS A 35 7.94 -21.78 -17.00
C CYS A 35 8.32 -21.02 -15.72
N GLY A 36 7.80 -19.82 -15.51
CA GLY A 36 8.15 -18.96 -14.37
C GLY A 36 9.58 -18.39 -14.39
N GLY A 37 10.40 -18.78 -15.34
CA GLY A 37 11.79 -18.34 -15.45
C GLY A 37 11.91 -16.86 -15.84
N LYS A 38 13.03 -16.23 -15.46
CA LYS A 38 13.31 -14.83 -15.82
C LYS A 38 13.40 -14.65 -17.34
N MET A 39 12.93 -13.50 -17.80
CA MET A 39 13.10 -13.06 -19.17
C MET A 39 14.09 -11.90 -19.24
N PHE A 40 14.77 -11.77 -20.37
CA PHE A 40 15.76 -10.72 -20.62
C PHE A 40 15.51 -10.01 -21.95
N ALA A 41 15.92 -8.77 -22.01
CA ALA A 41 15.89 -8.00 -23.25
C ALA A 41 17.06 -8.36 -24.15
N SER A 42 16.78 -8.48 -25.44
CA SER A 42 17.75 -8.76 -26.49
C SER A 42 17.38 -7.99 -27.74
N THR A 43 18.23 -8.01 -28.75
CA THR A 43 17.95 -7.44 -30.08
C THR A 43 17.91 -8.54 -31.13
N ALA A 44 16.94 -8.43 -32.05
CA ALA A 44 16.88 -9.27 -33.23
C ALA A 44 16.94 -8.41 -34.48
N ARG A 45 17.43 -9.00 -35.57
CA ARG A 45 17.31 -8.36 -36.89
C ARG A 45 15.89 -8.55 -37.39
N LYS A 46 15.27 -7.48 -37.85
CA LYS A 46 13.99 -7.53 -38.57
C LYS A 46 14.32 -8.11 -39.97
N SER A 47 13.96 -9.38 -40.17
CA SER A 47 14.16 -10.01 -41.47
C SER A 47 13.16 -9.40 -42.47
N HIS A 48 13.62 -8.53 -43.35
CA HIS A 48 12.89 -8.13 -44.56
C HIS A 48 13.91 -7.87 -45.66
N HIS A 49 13.65 -8.34 -46.80
CA HIS A 49 14.34 -8.18 -48.10
C HIS A 49 15.87 -8.05 -48.04
N PRO A 50 16.60 -8.77 -48.90
CA PRO A 50 18.09 -8.76 -48.96
C PRO A 50 18.71 -7.37 -49.20
N SER A 51 17.96 -6.43 -49.70
CA SER A 51 18.44 -5.09 -50.08
C SER A 51 18.19 -3.96 -49.06
N ALA A 52 17.46 -4.23 -47.95
CA ALA A 52 17.20 -3.23 -46.93
C ALA A 52 18.24 -3.26 -45.81
N ALA A 53 18.66 -2.08 -45.33
CA ALA A 53 19.53 -1.97 -44.15
C ALA A 53 18.93 -2.74 -42.96
N PRO A 54 19.73 -3.52 -42.21
CA PRO A 54 19.21 -4.38 -41.14
C PRO A 54 18.67 -3.54 -39.99
N GLU A 55 17.36 -3.41 -39.92
CA GLU A 55 16.68 -2.81 -38.77
C GLU A 55 16.80 -3.76 -37.56
N ARG A 56 17.25 -3.23 -36.44
CA ARG A 56 17.29 -3.98 -35.17
C ARG A 56 16.05 -3.66 -34.34
N ILE A 57 15.37 -4.71 -33.89
CA ILE A 57 14.20 -4.61 -33.00
C ILE A 57 14.54 -5.15 -31.62
N SER A 58 14.01 -4.50 -30.59
CA SER A 58 14.09 -5.01 -29.21
C SER A 58 13.09 -6.12 -29.00
N ILE A 59 13.55 -7.20 -28.34
CA ILE A 59 12.73 -8.37 -28.03
C ILE A 59 13.00 -8.83 -26.60
N TYR A 60 11.99 -9.44 -26.00
CA TYR A 60 12.11 -10.18 -24.73
C TYR A 60 12.21 -11.67 -25.01
N LYS A 61 13.15 -12.35 -24.34
CA LYS A 61 13.38 -13.80 -24.45
C LYS A 61 13.32 -14.46 -23.08
N CYS A 62 12.71 -15.62 -23.01
CA CYS A 62 12.80 -16.47 -21.83
C CYS A 62 14.19 -17.10 -21.73
N TYR A 63 14.81 -17.00 -20.54
CA TYR A 63 16.13 -17.58 -20.30
C TYR A 63 16.11 -19.10 -20.50
N ASN A 64 15.16 -19.81 -19.88
CA ASN A 64 15.02 -21.26 -20.00
C ASN A 64 14.81 -21.71 -21.45
N ARG A 65 13.93 -21.02 -22.20
CA ARG A 65 13.70 -21.34 -23.61
C ARG A 65 14.93 -21.14 -24.46
N THR A 66 15.78 -20.18 -24.12
CA THR A 66 17.00 -19.86 -24.89
C THR A 66 18.15 -20.82 -24.59
N GLN A 67 18.34 -21.13 -23.30
CA GLN A 67 19.46 -21.95 -22.84
C GLN A 67 19.10 -23.44 -22.74
N HIS A 68 17.88 -23.77 -22.36
CA HIS A 68 17.41 -25.11 -22.05
C HIS A 68 16.02 -25.35 -22.65
N LYS A 69 15.93 -25.58 -23.96
CA LYS A 69 14.67 -25.69 -24.70
C LYS A 69 13.65 -26.66 -24.08
N ALA A 70 14.11 -27.71 -23.40
CA ALA A 70 13.25 -28.69 -22.74
C ALA A 70 12.54 -28.16 -21.50
N LEU A 71 13.00 -27.03 -20.91
CA LEU A 71 12.43 -26.45 -19.69
C LEU A 71 11.32 -25.44 -19.96
N CYS A 72 11.04 -25.11 -21.23
CA CYS A 72 10.01 -24.13 -21.55
C CYS A 72 9.44 -24.40 -22.95
N ASP A 73 8.14 -24.52 -23.03
CA ASP A 73 7.37 -24.70 -24.27
C ASP A 73 6.85 -23.38 -24.87
N GLY A 74 7.06 -22.28 -24.17
CA GLY A 74 6.60 -20.94 -24.59
C GLY A 74 7.30 -20.42 -25.86
N PRO A 75 6.81 -19.29 -26.42
CA PRO A 75 7.40 -18.65 -27.59
C PRO A 75 8.86 -18.28 -27.38
N THR A 76 9.64 -18.34 -28.46
CA THR A 76 11.07 -18.02 -28.43
C THR A 76 11.34 -16.56 -28.08
N SER A 77 10.47 -15.64 -28.53
CA SER A 77 10.64 -14.21 -28.29
C SER A 77 9.32 -13.47 -28.42
N TYR A 78 9.26 -12.31 -27.76
CA TYR A 78 8.18 -11.33 -27.84
C TYR A 78 8.76 -9.98 -28.25
N ARG A 79 8.05 -9.21 -29.06
CA ARG A 79 8.47 -7.83 -29.40
C ARG A 79 8.34 -6.93 -28.15
N ALA A 80 9.44 -6.35 -27.71
CA ALA A 80 9.50 -5.51 -26.52
C ALA A 80 8.57 -4.31 -26.67
N GLU A 81 8.57 -3.63 -27.82
CA GLU A 81 7.72 -2.48 -28.09
C GLU A 81 6.21 -2.75 -27.87
N LYS A 82 5.73 -3.94 -28.23
CA LYS A 82 4.33 -4.30 -28.01
C LYS A 82 4.00 -4.45 -26.52
N VAL A 83 4.88 -5.07 -25.77
CA VAL A 83 4.72 -5.30 -24.32
C VAL A 83 4.86 -3.98 -23.58
N ASP A 84 5.93 -3.23 -23.87
CA ASP A 84 6.21 -1.94 -23.21
C ASP A 84 5.08 -0.95 -23.41
N ARG A 85 4.52 -0.86 -24.62
CA ARG A 85 3.35 0.02 -24.93
C ARG A 85 2.12 -0.34 -24.10
N VAL A 86 1.85 -1.62 -23.86
CA VAL A 86 0.73 -2.05 -22.99
C VAL A 86 0.98 -1.64 -21.55
N ILE A 87 2.19 -1.84 -21.07
CA ILE A 87 2.57 -1.45 -19.69
C ILE A 87 2.55 0.07 -19.52
N GLU A 88 3.08 0.84 -20.49
CA GLU A 88 3.02 2.30 -20.44
C GLU A 88 1.59 2.82 -20.39
N ARG A 89 0.69 2.25 -21.18
CA ARG A 89 -0.74 2.61 -21.15
C ARG A 89 -1.39 2.26 -19.82
N LEU A 90 -1.10 1.07 -19.28
CA LEU A 90 -1.61 0.65 -17.98
C LEU A 90 -1.15 1.60 -16.86
N LEU A 91 0.14 1.96 -16.84
CA LEU A 91 0.67 2.92 -15.86
C LEU A 91 0.06 4.31 -16.02
N ALA A 92 -0.10 4.78 -17.26
CA ALA A 92 -0.74 6.07 -17.54
C ALA A 92 -2.21 6.10 -17.08
N ASP A 93 -2.95 5.00 -17.26
CA ASP A 93 -4.33 4.87 -16.78
C ASP A 93 -4.38 4.89 -15.22
N ILE A 94 -3.52 4.13 -14.56
CA ILE A 94 -3.42 4.15 -13.09
C ILE A 94 -3.10 5.55 -12.57
N PHE A 95 -2.15 6.25 -13.20
CA PHE A 95 -1.79 7.61 -12.81
C PHE A 95 -2.91 8.62 -13.06
N SER A 96 -3.63 8.48 -14.17
CA SER A 96 -4.80 9.32 -14.46
C SER A 96 -5.88 9.17 -13.40
N ARG A 97 -6.19 7.93 -13.01
CA ARG A 97 -7.15 7.64 -11.94
C ARG A 97 -6.65 8.16 -10.59
N ALA A 98 -5.38 7.97 -10.26
CA ALA A 98 -4.81 8.49 -9.02
C ALA A 98 -4.91 10.01 -8.93
N LYS A 99 -4.70 10.74 -10.04
CA LYS A 99 -4.85 12.20 -10.10
C LYS A 99 -6.30 12.67 -9.96
N ALA A 100 -7.27 11.85 -10.35
CA ALA A 100 -8.69 12.18 -10.27
C ALA A 100 -9.25 12.06 -8.82
N ILE A 101 -8.54 11.38 -7.92
CA ILE A 101 -8.97 11.18 -6.54
C ILE A 101 -8.54 12.38 -5.71
N ASP A 102 -9.50 13.04 -5.04
CA ASP A 102 -9.18 13.97 -3.95
C ASP A 102 -8.73 13.17 -2.72
N ALA A 103 -7.42 13.21 -2.46
CA ALA A 103 -6.80 12.46 -1.37
C ALA A 103 -7.36 12.85 0.01
N GLN A 104 -7.80 14.09 0.20
CA GLN A 104 -8.34 14.56 1.48
C GLN A 104 -9.77 14.05 1.68
N GLU A 105 -10.59 14.10 0.65
CA GLU A 105 -11.96 13.60 0.69
C GLU A 105 -11.98 12.07 0.85
N PHE A 106 -11.16 11.37 0.07
CA PHE A 106 -10.97 9.92 0.18
C PHE A 106 -10.53 9.50 1.59
N LEU A 107 -9.52 10.18 2.16
CA LEU A 107 -9.03 9.90 3.51
C LEU A 107 -10.12 10.17 4.55
N ALA A 108 -10.84 11.29 4.44
CA ALA A 108 -11.92 11.63 5.35
C ALA A 108 -13.06 10.61 5.29
N GLN A 109 -13.33 10.03 4.14
CA GLN A 109 -14.32 8.96 3.98
C GLN A 109 -13.83 7.66 4.62
N GLN A 110 -12.60 7.22 4.33
CA GLN A 110 -12.00 6.02 4.91
C GLN A 110 -11.92 6.09 6.44
N LEU A 111 -11.53 7.24 7.00
CA LEU A 111 -11.53 7.48 8.44
C LEU A 111 -12.95 7.42 9.01
N ARG A 112 -13.93 8.02 8.36
CA ARG A 112 -15.34 7.97 8.79
C ARG A 112 -15.88 6.54 8.80
N GLU A 113 -15.57 5.74 7.78
CA GLU A 113 -15.99 4.34 7.70
C GLU A 113 -15.28 3.47 8.76
N ALA A 114 -13.97 3.65 8.95
CA ALA A 114 -13.20 2.91 9.93
C ALA A 114 -13.46 3.32 11.38
N THR A 115 -13.76 4.59 11.63
CA THR A 115 -13.88 5.15 12.99
C THR A 115 -15.32 5.56 13.37
N GLY A 116 -16.26 5.65 12.44
CA GLY A 116 -17.59 6.21 12.70
C GLY A 116 -18.31 5.54 13.88
N GLN A 117 -18.41 4.21 13.88
CA GLN A 117 -18.97 3.46 15.02
C GLN A 117 -18.01 3.38 16.22
N SER A 118 -16.69 3.44 15.97
CA SER A 118 -15.68 3.35 17.01
C SER A 118 -15.53 4.65 17.79
N ALA A 119 -15.68 5.81 17.14
CA ALA A 119 -15.57 7.12 17.78
C ALA A 119 -16.69 7.36 18.78
N ASP A 120 -17.93 7.00 18.43
CA ASP A 120 -19.07 7.12 19.33
C ASP A 120 -18.94 6.17 20.53
N ARG A 121 -18.51 4.92 20.28
CA ARG A 121 -18.21 3.96 21.34
C ARG A 121 -17.08 4.43 22.26
N LEU A 122 -16.01 4.98 21.70
CA LEU A 122 -14.89 5.53 22.47
C LEU A 122 -15.38 6.68 23.39
N LYS A 123 -16.17 7.59 22.86
CA LYS A 123 -16.74 8.71 23.63
C LYS A 123 -17.69 8.22 24.71
N GLN A 124 -18.51 7.22 24.42
CA GLN A 124 -19.40 6.60 25.40
C GLN A 124 -18.59 5.91 26.50
N ALA A 125 -17.60 5.07 26.15
CA ALA A 125 -16.74 4.39 27.11
C ALA A 125 -15.96 5.36 28.00
N GLN A 126 -15.46 6.48 27.45
CA GLN A 126 -14.85 7.56 28.24
C GLN A 126 -15.80 8.17 29.25
N THR A 127 -17.05 8.40 28.85
CA THR A 127 -18.08 8.98 29.73
C THR A 127 -18.41 7.99 30.83
N GLU A 128 -18.58 6.72 30.52
CA GLU A 128 -18.85 5.64 31.48
C GLU A 128 -17.69 5.43 32.47
N HIS A 129 -16.46 5.43 31.98
CA HIS A 129 -15.26 5.34 32.81
C HIS A 129 -15.16 6.52 33.80
N THR A 130 -15.40 7.76 33.32
CA THR A 130 -15.39 8.94 34.19
C THR A 130 -16.48 8.85 35.24
N ARG A 131 -17.65 8.31 34.87
CA ARG A 131 -18.75 8.13 35.84
C ARG A 131 -18.43 7.07 36.89
N ALA A 132 -17.80 5.93 36.45
CA ALA A 132 -17.38 4.87 37.34
C ALA A 132 -16.29 5.34 38.33
N ALA A 133 -15.33 6.13 37.86
CA ALA A 133 -14.32 6.74 38.70
C ALA A 133 -14.90 7.63 39.80
N ARG A 134 -15.86 8.49 39.46
CA ARG A 134 -16.55 9.32 40.43
C ARG A 134 -17.44 8.52 41.42
N GLU A 135 -17.97 7.39 40.98
CA GLU A 135 -18.69 6.48 41.85
C GLU A 135 -17.77 5.83 42.87
N LEU A 136 -16.57 5.38 42.44
CA LEU A 136 -15.52 4.82 43.33
C LEU A 136 -15.11 5.86 44.38
N GLU A 137 -14.79 7.09 43.98
CA GLU A 137 -14.41 8.19 44.86
C GLU A 137 -15.47 8.43 45.98
N LYS A 138 -16.75 8.38 45.61
CA LYS A 138 -17.83 8.48 46.61
C LYS A 138 -17.86 7.33 47.60
N TRP A 139 -17.55 6.12 47.15
CA TRP A 139 -17.49 4.98 48.08
C TRP A 139 -16.23 5.02 48.96
N GLU A 140 -15.12 5.61 48.49
CA GLU A 140 -13.94 5.87 49.28
C GLU A 140 -14.21 6.88 50.39
N ASP A 141 -14.91 7.98 50.11
CA ASP A 141 -15.35 8.98 51.08
C ASP A 141 -16.29 8.37 52.14
N LEU A 142 -17.23 7.52 51.68
CA LEU A 142 -18.15 6.82 52.58
C LEU A 142 -17.45 5.79 53.47
N MET A 143 -16.33 5.19 52.98
CA MET A 143 -15.53 4.28 53.82
C MET A 143 -14.93 5.02 55.00
N LEU A 144 -14.37 6.20 54.82
CA LEU A 144 -13.84 7.02 55.89
C LEU A 144 -14.96 7.36 56.96
N ALA A 145 -16.10 7.84 56.45
CA ALA A 145 -17.23 8.15 57.32
C ALA A 145 -17.78 6.93 58.05
N SER A 146 -17.74 5.74 57.49
CA SER A 146 -18.16 4.49 58.08
C SER A 146 -17.21 4.02 59.22
N VAL A 147 -15.90 4.22 59.05
CA VAL A 147 -14.89 3.91 60.06
C VAL A 147 -15.02 4.88 61.26
N GLU A 148 -15.33 6.15 60.99
CA GLU A 148 -15.57 7.17 62.02
C GLU A 148 -16.92 7.02 62.75
N GLY A 149 -17.79 6.10 62.26
CA GLY A 149 -19.12 5.89 62.86
C GLY A 149 -20.14 6.96 62.54
N THR A 150 -19.85 7.84 61.56
CA THR A 150 -20.72 8.94 61.11
C THR A 150 -21.66 8.54 59.98
N CYS A 151 -21.53 7.33 59.44
CA CYS A 151 -22.31 6.78 58.32
C CYS A 151 -23.25 5.65 58.80
N VAL A 152 -24.40 5.52 58.08
CA VAL A 152 -25.40 4.46 58.35
C VAL A 152 -24.94 3.08 57.87
N PHE A 153 -23.97 2.98 56.96
CA PHE A 153 -23.47 1.76 56.40
C PHE A 153 -22.27 1.21 57.23
N THR A 154 -22.22 -0.10 57.35
CA THR A 154 -21.03 -0.77 57.99
C THR A 154 -19.84 -0.73 57.05
N PRO A 155 -18.60 -0.72 57.59
CA PRO A 155 -17.36 -0.78 56.77
C PRO A 155 -17.34 -1.95 55.78
N GLU A 156 -17.88 -3.10 56.14
CA GLU A 156 -17.98 -4.29 55.28
C GLU A 156 -18.92 -4.08 54.11
N GLN A 157 -20.05 -3.42 54.33
CA GLN A 157 -21.01 -3.09 53.26
C GLN A 157 -20.42 -2.08 52.29
N VAL A 158 -19.72 -1.06 52.75
CA VAL A 158 -19.03 -0.08 51.94
C VAL A 158 -17.93 -0.71 51.15
N LYS A 159 -17.09 -1.57 51.79
CA LYS A 159 -16.03 -2.28 51.11
C LYS A 159 -16.53 -3.14 49.94
N LYS A 160 -17.61 -3.88 50.14
CA LYS A 160 -18.20 -4.72 49.08
C LYS A 160 -18.63 -3.86 47.87
N ARG A 161 -19.16 -2.66 48.11
CA ARG A 161 -19.56 -1.73 47.03
C ARG A 161 -18.37 -1.10 46.37
N MET A 162 -17.35 -0.74 47.11
CA MET A 162 -16.10 -0.20 46.62
C MET A 162 -15.37 -1.21 45.71
N ASP A 163 -15.26 -2.47 46.17
CA ASP A 163 -14.64 -3.56 45.38
C ASP A 163 -15.42 -3.77 44.02
N ALA A 164 -16.73 -3.72 44.04
CA ALA A 164 -17.57 -3.82 42.86
C ALA A 164 -17.39 -2.60 41.92
N ALA A 165 -17.28 -1.37 42.46
CA ALA A 165 -17.03 -0.17 41.69
C ALA A 165 -15.64 -0.18 41.06
N GLN A 166 -14.62 -0.63 41.80
CA GLN A 166 -13.25 -0.83 41.29
C GLN A 166 -13.22 -1.84 40.13
N GLY A 167 -13.83 -3.02 40.30
CA GLY A 167 -13.88 -4.02 39.23
C GLY A 167 -14.56 -3.52 37.96
N ARG A 168 -15.60 -2.67 38.10
CA ARG A 168 -16.26 -2.03 36.97
C ARG A 168 -15.35 -1.00 36.29
N LEU A 169 -14.62 -0.21 37.08
CA LEU A 169 -13.67 0.76 36.56
C LEU A 169 -12.55 0.08 35.77
N ASP A 170 -11.99 -1.01 36.31
CA ASP A 170 -10.94 -1.78 35.65
C ASP A 170 -11.42 -2.36 34.31
N THR A 171 -12.64 -2.90 34.27
CA THR A 171 -13.23 -3.42 33.03
C THR A 171 -13.39 -2.31 31.97
N LEU A 172 -13.88 -1.14 32.36
CA LEU A 172 -14.04 0.02 31.47
C LEU A 172 -12.69 0.59 31.02
N ALA A 173 -11.67 0.55 31.88
CA ALA A 173 -10.30 0.96 31.53
C ALA A 173 -9.68 0.04 30.46
N ASP A 174 -9.90 -1.27 30.54
CA ASP A 174 -9.44 -2.22 29.55
C ASP A 174 -10.19 -2.08 28.20
N GLU A 175 -11.51 -1.84 28.26
CA GLU A 175 -12.29 -1.54 27.05
C GLU A 175 -11.80 -0.26 26.38
N LEU A 176 -11.57 0.81 27.14
CA LEU A 176 -11.01 2.06 26.64
C LEU A 176 -9.67 1.88 25.96
N ARG A 177 -8.76 1.13 26.60
CA ARG A 177 -7.43 0.83 26.04
C ARG A 177 -7.54 0.10 24.71
N THR A 178 -8.47 -0.85 24.60
CA THR A 178 -8.71 -1.61 23.38
C THR A 178 -9.26 -0.72 22.26
N LEU A 179 -10.24 0.15 22.57
CA LEU A 179 -10.83 1.07 21.60
C LEU A 179 -9.82 2.14 21.13
N GLN A 180 -9.00 2.66 22.05
CA GLN A 180 -7.92 3.61 21.71
C GLN A 180 -6.86 2.98 20.81
N ALA A 181 -6.45 1.73 21.09
CA ALA A 181 -5.51 1.02 20.23
C ALA A 181 -6.06 0.83 18.81
N ARG A 182 -7.32 0.44 18.67
CA ARG A 182 -7.99 0.30 17.36
C ARG A 182 -8.08 1.64 16.62
N ALA A 183 -8.39 2.72 17.29
CA ALA A 183 -8.45 4.06 16.71
C ALA A 183 -7.07 4.51 16.20
N ALA A 184 -6.01 4.30 17.00
CA ALA A 184 -4.64 4.60 16.63
C ALA A 184 -4.15 3.76 15.43
N ASP A 185 -4.52 2.49 15.36
CA ASP A 185 -4.20 1.60 14.23
C ASP A 185 -4.91 2.07 12.94
N ALA A 186 -6.18 2.46 13.03
CA ALA A 186 -6.94 3.00 11.89
C ALA A 186 -6.32 4.31 11.37
N GLU A 187 -5.93 5.22 12.27
CA GLU A 187 -5.28 6.47 11.89
C GLU A 187 -3.91 6.23 11.23
N ARG A 188 -3.10 5.31 11.78
CA ARG A 188 -1.82 4.93 11.18
C ARG A 188 -2.01 4.37 9.77
N THR A 189 -2.96 3.46 9.57
CA THR A 189 -3.29 2.89 8.26
C THR A 189 -3.71 3.96 7.27
N ALA A 190 -4.53 4.91 7.70
CA ALA A 190 -4.96 6.04 6.88
C ALA A 190 -3.79 6.95 6.46
N GLN A 191 -2.85 7.21 7.37
CA GLN A 191 -1.63 7.97 7.06
C GLN A 191 -0.72 7.24 6.07
N GLU A 192 -0.58 5.92 6.19
CA GLU A 192 0.17 5.09 5.24
C GLU A 192 -0.45 5.15 3.84
N ILE A 193 -1.77 5.04 3.72
CA ILE A 193 -2.50 5.18 2.45
C ILE A 193 -2.25 6.55 1.82
N LEU A 194 -2.35 7.63 2.61
CA LEU A 194 -2.09 8.98 2.13
C LEU A 194 -0.65 9.16 1.64
N GLN A 195 0.31 8.60 2.34
CA GLN A 195 1.72 8.64 1.94
C GLN A 195 1.95 7.88 0.63
N GLN A 196 1.32 6.71 0.47
CA GLN A 196 1.39 5.94 -0.77
C GLN A 196 0.75 6.70 -1.94
N HIS A 197 -0.40 7.33 -1.72
CA HIS A 197 -1.07 8.15 -2.73
C HIS A 197 -0.21 9.34 -3.18
N ARG A 198 0.40 10.08 -2.24
CA ARG A 198 1.34 11.17 -2.56
C ARG A 198 2.53 10.68 -3.38
N ARG A 199 3.07 9.50 -3.04
CA ARG A 199 4.15 8.87 -3.80
C ARG A 199 3.71 8.52 -5.22
N LEU A 200 2.50 8.00 -5.40
CA LEU A 200 1.93 7.72 -6.72
C LEU A 200 1.79 8.99 -7.55
N LEU A 201 1.31 10.09 -6.98
CA LEU A 201 1.19 11.38 -7.66
C LEU A 201 2.56 11.92 -8.10
N SER A 202 3.58 11.83 -7.25
CA SER A 202 4.94 12.27 -7.62
C SER A 202 5.51 11.42 -8.78
N TRP A 203 5.22 10.13 -8.82
CA TRP A 203 5.59 9.28 -9.96
C TRP A 203 4.77 9.58 -11.21
N ALA A 204 3.48 9.91 -11.05
CA ALA A 204 2.62 10.32 -12.16
C ALA A 204 3.12 11.57 -12.85
N ASP A 205 3.59 12.55 -12.09
CA ASP A 205 4.16 13.80 -12.64
C ASP A 205 5.52 13.54 -13.31
N LEU A 206 6.34 12.68 -12.70
CA LEU A 206 7.60 12.27 -13.30
C LEU A 206 7.39 11.50 -14.61
N PHE A 207 6.39 10.61 -14.68
CA PHE A 207 6.15 9.71 -15.80
C PHE A 207 5.59 10.43 -17.04
N ALA A 208 4.82 11.50 -16.88
CA ALA A 208 4.18 12.22 -17.98
C ALA A 208 5.20 12.77 -18.98
N ASP A 209 6.30 13.34 -18.48
CA ASP A 209 7.37 13.96 -19.29
C ASP A 209 8.67 13.12 -19.32
N ALA A 210 8.59 11.87 -18.83
CA ALA A 210 9.75 11.03 -18.60
C ALA A 210 10.38 10.50 -19.91
N GLY A 211 11.69 10.49 -19.93
CA GLY A 211 12.47 9.73 -20.89
C GLY A 211 12.42 8.20 -20.61
N PRO A 212 12.97 7.38 -21.53
CA PRO A 212 12.92 5.91 -21.40
C PRO A 212 13.51 5.37 -20.08
N ASP A 213 14.58 5.99 -19.59
CA ASP A 213 15.25 5.54 -18.37
C ASP A 213 14.42 5.88 -17.11
N GLU A 214 13.75 7.03 -17.10
CA GLU A 214 12.86 7.46 -16.02
C GLU A 214 11.60 6.59 -15.98
N LYS A 215 10.96 6.35 -17.14
CA LYS A 215 9.81 5.43 -17.26
C LYS A 215 10.13 4.04 -16.72
N LYS A 216 11.31 3.54 -17.04
CA LYS A 216 11.80 2.26 -16.54
C LYS A 216 11.93 2.24 -15.01
N MET A 217 12.44 3.31 -14.42
CA MET A 217 12.58 3.37 -12.96
C MET A 217 11.23 3.44 -12.27
N VAL A 218 10.29 4.20 -12.80
CA VAL A 218 8.91 4.23 -12.30
C VAL A 218 8.28 2.83 -12.40
N ALA A 219 8.41 2.17 -13.56
CA ALA A 219 7.91 0.81 -13.75
C ALA A 219 8.54 -0.20 -12.78
N ALA A 220 9.86 -0.12 -12.55
CA ALA A 220 10.56 -1.02 -11.63
C ALA A 220 10.14 -0.85 -10.16
N ASN A 221 9.69 0.34 -9.77
CA ASN A 221 9.20 0.59 -8.41
C ASN A 221 7.74 0.18 -8.22
N LEU A 222 6.90 0.41 -9.23
CA LEU A 222 5.47 0.11 -9.14
C LEU A 222 5.18 -1.37 -9.40
N ILE A 223 5.91 -1.99 -10.33
CA ILE A 223 5.65 -3.34 -10.80
C ILE A 223 6.59 -4.31 -10.10
N ARG A 224 6.02 -5.25 -9.36
CA ARG A 224 6.74 -6.38 -8.75
C ARG A 224 7.16 -7.41 -9.79
N ALA A 225 6.22 -7.81 -10.64
CA ALA A 225 6.46 -8.80 -11.67
C ALA A 225 5.49 -8.64 -12.84
N VAL A 226 5.97 -8.88 -14.04
CA VAL A 226 5.17 -9.03 -15.25
C VAL A 226 5.36 -10.44 -15.77
N ARG A 227 4.26 -11.18 -15.92
CA ARG A 227 4.27 -12.53 -16.52
C ARG A 227 3.74 -12.46 -17.95
N LEU A 228 4.54 -12.89 -18.88
CA LEU A 228 4.23 -12.84 -20.31
C LEU A 228 4.01 -14.25 -20.86
N SER A 229 2.83 -14.50 -21.40
CA SER A 229 2.40 -15.80 -21.94
C SER A 229 2.08 -15.71 -23.42
N HIS A 230 1.72 -16.85 -24.01
CA HIS A 230 1.37 -16.96 -25.44
C HIS A 230 0.31 -15.93 -25.85
N GLY A 231 0.36 -15.45 -27.08
CA GLY A 231 -0.59 -14.45 -27.58
C GLY A 231 -0.46 -13.04 -26.98
N TYR A 232 0.67 -12.75 -26.30
CA TYR A 232 0.89 -11.50 -25.55
C TYR A 232 -0.07 -11.33 -24.37
N SER A 233 -0.52 -12.42 -23.75
CA SER A 233 -1.21 -12.35 -22.48
C SER A 233 -0.25 -11.87 -21.41
N ILE A 234 -0.63 -10.80 -20.71
CA ILE A 234 0.20 -10.10 -19.72
C ILE A 234 -0.52 -10.09 -18.38
N VAL A 235 0.13 -10.62 -17.35
CA VAL A 235 -0.29 -10.51 -15.96
C VAL A 235 0.70 -9.62 -15.23
N VAL A 236 0.21 -8.57 -14.60
CA VAL A 236 1.03 -7.59 -13.87
C VAL A 236 0.76 -7.70 -12.39
N GLU A 237 1.82 -7.86 -11.61
CA GLU A 237 1.79 -7.83 -10.15
C GLU A 237 2.43 -6.51 -9.68
N PHE A 238 1.71 -5.74 -8.87
CA PHE A 238 2.21 -4.46 -8.37
C PHE A 238 2.87 -4.61 -6.99
N ASN A 239 3.78 -3.68 -6.66
CA ASN A 239 4.40 -3.57 -5.34
C ASN A 239 3.47 -2.93 -4.30
N ILE A 240 2.42 -2.26 -4.76
CA ILE A 240 1.39 -1.66 -3.92
C ILE A 240 0.31 -2.71 -3.73
N SER A 241 -0.16 -2.92 -2.51
CA SER A 241 -1.23 -3.89 -2.29
C SER A 241 -2.49 -3.43 -3.02
N GLU A 242 -2.89 -4.22 -3.99
CA GLU A 242 -4.04 -4.00 -4.86
C GLU A 242 -5.33 -3.81 -4.03
N ALA A 243 -5.46 -4.53 -2.91
CA ALA A 243 -6.58 -4.40 -2.00
C ALA A 243 -6.69 -3.01 -1.35
N GLN A 244 -5.59 -2.35 -1.06
CA GLN A 244 -5.60 -0.99 -0.49
C GLN A 244 -5.88 0.08 -1.54
N TYR A 245 -5.49 -0.18 -2.80
CA TYR A 245 -5.69 0.77 -3.89
C TYR A 245 -7.05 0.60 -4.58
N LEU A 246 -7.51 -0.65 -4.78
CA LEU A 246 -8.78 -0.95 -5.44
C LEU A 246 -9.99 -0.78 -4.52
N ASN A 247 -9.87 -1.01 -3.21
CA ASN A 247 -10.94 -0.66 -2.26
C ASN A 247 -11.22 0.86 -2.25
N GLY A 248 -10.25 1.69 -2.64
CA GLY A 248 -10.46 3.11 -2.89
C GLY A 248 -11.03 3.45 -4.28
N LEU A 249 -10.92 2.55 -5.25
CA LEU A 249 -11.38 2.76 -6.63
C LEU A 249 -12.65 1.96 -6.97
N ALA A 250 -13.05 1.00 -6.17
CA ALA A 250 -14.15 0.07 -6.45
C ALA A 250 -15.51 0.51 -5.90
N MET A 251 -15.63 1.75 -5.45
CA MET A 251 -16.90 2.34 -5.04
C MET A 251 -17.45 3.29 -6.12
N GLU A 252 -17.73 2.73 -7.29
CA GLU A 252 -18.71 3.22 -8.26
C GLU A 252 -19.56 2.05 -8.75
#